data_ce7b54dcf7924115c6d9e9cb4000888b
#
_entry.id   ce7b54dcf7924115c6d9e9cb4000888b
#
_cell.length_a   1.000
_cell.length_b   1.000
_cell.length_c   1.000
_cell.angle_alpha   90.00
_cell.angle_beta   90.00
_cell.angle_gamma   90.00
#
_symmetry.space_group_name_H-M   'P 1'
#
loop_
_entity.id
_entity.type
_entity.pdbx_description
1 polymer ?
#
loop_
_entity_poly.entity_id
_entity_poly.type
_entity_poly.pdbx_seq_one_letter_code
_entity_poly.pdbx_strand_id
1 'polypeptide(L)'
;RVLIDMEPSFDDLIGKGAAVFKDKSVLSPHYVPETLLHRETELRKIMTCIAPALQGKKPVNALIYGKTGSGKSICSKRVLQKLFDVKNAAVEGVYLNCRVYDSRYKIVQKIVGDFDAEVAKTGHSFSVLYEKVLDKLERNSTHLVFVLDEIDVVKDLDSLVYTLTRANDELKSGSVSMIGISNKINFKQKLDARSKSSLCEEEIVFSPYNAVQLQSILSQRLPLA
;
A
#
# COMPACT_ATOMS: atom_id res chain seq x y z
N ARG A 1 -3.02 -59.87 17.31
CA ARG A 1 -3.77 -58.58 17.39
C ARG A 1 -3.18 -57.69 16.31
N VAL A 2 -3.91 -57.54 15.21
CA VAL A 2 -3.60 -56.64 14.10
C VAL A 2 -3.90 -55.23 14.60
N LEU A 3 -2.89 -54.40 14.72
CA LEU A 3 -3.05 -52.95 14.83
C LEU A 3 -3.58 -52.45 13.48
N ILE A 4 -4.86 -52.17 13.45
CA ILE A 4 -5.45 -51.42 12.32
C ILE A 4 -4.90 -50.03 12.46
N ASP A 5 -3.98 -49.63 11.58
CA ASP A 5 -3.59 -48.24 11.36
C ASP A 5 -4.87 -47.47 10.94
N MET A 6 -5.49 -46.82 11.86
CA MET A 6 -6.59 -45.89 11.55
C MET A 6 -5.98 -44.72 10.82
N GLU A 7 -6.41 -44.52 9.57
CA GLU A 7 -6.06 -43.30 8.82
C GLU A 7 -6.41 -42.07 9.67
N PRO A 8 -5.50 -41.08 9.78
CA PRO A 8 -5.76 -39.87 10.55
C PRO A 8 -6.96 -39.11 9.97
N SER A 9 -7.94 -38.79 10.80
CA SER A 9 -9.10 -38.01 10.41
C SER A 9 -8.88 -36.53 10.69
N PHE A 10 -9.58 -35.64 9.98
CA PHE A 10 -9.56 -34.20 10.26
C PHE A 10 -10.06 -33.90 11.68
N ASP A 11 -10.95 -34.70 12.25
CA ASP A 11 -11.47 -34.53 13.61
C ASP A 11 -10.38 -34.78 14.67
N ASP A 12 -9.39 -35.66 14.38
CA ASP A 12 -8.23 -35.85 15.24
C ASP A 12 -7.28 -34.68 15.27
N LEU A 13 -7.29 -33.84 14.21
CA LEU A 13 -6.47 -32.64 14.06
C LEU A 13 -7.17 -31.38 14.60
N ILE A 14 -8.51 -31.33 14.58
CA ILE A 14 -9.35 -30.19 14.98
C ILE A 14 -9.77 -30.29 16.44
N GLY A 15 -9.05 -30.80 17.35
CA GLY A 15 -9.60 -30.84 18.71
C GLY A 15 -8.71 -31.30 19.85
N LYS A 16 -7.50 -31.73 19.60
CA LYS A 16 -6.66 -32.38 20.64
C LYS A 16 -5.30 -31.72 20.89
N GLY A 17 -5.11 -30.45 20.50
CA GLY A 17 -3.94 -29.72 20.92
C GLY A 17 -4.35 -28.61 21.89
N ALA A 18 -3.77 -28.57 23.08
CA ALA A 18 -3.77 -27.33 23.85
C ALA A 18 -3.24 -26.25 22.94
N ALA A 19 -4.08 -25.25 22.58
CA ALA A 19 -3.69 -24.20 21.67
C ALA A 19 -2.49 -23.46 22.30
N VAL A 20 -1.30 -23.68 21.74
CA VAL A 20 -0.07 -23.00 22.18
C VAL A 20 -0.22 -21.48 21.98
N PHE A 21 -1.06 -21.09 21.01
CA PHE A 21 -1.32 -19.70 20.67
C PHE A 21 -2.77 -19.34 20.95
N LYS A 22 -2.99 -18.16 21.54
CA LYS A 22 -4.33 -17.56 21.71
C LYS A 22 -4.85 -17.05 20.36
N ASP A 23 -4.00 -16.34 19.63
CA ASP A 23 -4.30 -15.83 18.30
C ASP A 23 -3.06 -15.92 17.39
N LYS A 24 -2.99 -17.00 16.62
CA LYS A 24 -1.90 -17.23 15.67
C LYS A 24 -1.82 -16.16 14.55
N SER A 25 -2.91 -15.42 14.31
CA SER A 25 -2.96 -14.40 13.26
C SER A 25 -1.99 -13.24 13.51
N VAL A 26 -1.68 -12.95 14.78
CA VAL A 26 -0.72 -11.92 15.22
C VAL A 26 0.70 -12.19 14.71
N LEU A 27 1.04 -13.46 14.46
CA LEU A 27 2.34 -13.84 13.89
C LEU A 27 2.33 -13.86 12.36
N SER A 28 1.17 -13.60 11.73
CA SER A 28 1.05 -13.55 10.28
C SER A 28 1.89 -12.40 9.70
N PRO A 29 2.52 -12.58 8.50
CA PRO A 29 3.17 -11.49 7.76
C PRO A 29 2.21 -10.34 7.38
N HIS A 30 0.90 -10.59 7.38
CA HIS A 30 -0.13 -9.60 7.05
C HIS A 30 -0.66 -8.83 8.26
N TYR A 31 -0.31 -9.25 9.47
CA TYR A 31 -0.72 -8.56 10.70
C TYR A 31 -0.11 -7.17 10.78
N VAL A 32 -0.96 -6.16 10.97
CA VAL A 32 -0.53 -4.76 11.14
C VAL A 32 -0.73 -4.38 12.61
N PRO A 33 0.34 -4.29 13.42
CA PRO A 33 0.24 -3.90 14.82
C PRO A 33 -0.17 -2.43 14.96
N GLU A 34 -0.79 -2.09 16.07
CA GLU A 34 -1.16 -0.70 16.39
C GLU A 34 0.06 0.21 16.49
N THR A 35 1.14 -0.30 17.07
CA THR A 35 2.41 0.41 17.21
C THR A 35 3.50 -0.31 16.44
N LEU A 36 4.15 0.41 15.52
CA LEU A 36 5.29 -0.09 14.73
C LEU A 36 6.59 0.35 15.41
N LEU A 37 7.24 -0.60 16.10
CA LEU A 37 8.52 -0.36 16.76
C LEU A 37 9.63 -0.10 15.74
N HIS A 38 10.52 0.85 16.07
CA HIS A 38 11.73 1.19 15.30
C HIS A 38 11.45 1.69 13.87
N ARG A 39 10.23 2.25 13.64
CA ARG A 39 9.81 2.85 12.36
C ARG A 39 9.09 4.19 12.54
N GLU A 40 9.26 4.81 13.69
CA GLU A 40 8.62 6.08 14.03
C GLU A 40 9.04 7.20 13.06
N THR A 41 10.32 7.21 12.69
CA THR A 41 10.88 8.21 11.77
C THR A 41 10.34 8.04 10.35
N GLU A 42 10.37 6.81 9.82
CA GLU A 42 9.87 6.50 8.48
C GLU A 42 8.35 6.71 8.40
N LEU A 43 7.62 6.29 9.43
CA LEU A 43 6.18 6.51 9.55
C LEU A 43 5.84 7.99 9.53
N ARG A 44 6.58 8.81 10.29
CA ARG A 44 6.43 10.27 10.30
C ARG A 44 6.70 10.88 8.92
N LYS A 45 7.74 10.45 8.22
CA LYS A 45 8.05 10.93 6.86
C LYS A 45 6.90 10.64 5.89
N ILE A 46 6.37 9.41 5.89
CA ILE A 46 5.22 9.06 5.03
C ILE A 46 4.01 9.94 5.37
N MET A 47 3.71 10.12 6.66
CA MET A 47 2.61 10.99 7.10
C MET A 47 2.83 12.44 6.66
N THR A 48 4.07 12.95 6.71
CA THR A 48 4.40 14.31 6.26
C THR A 48 4.12 14.50 4.77
N CYS A 49 4.37 13.49 3.93
CA CYS A 49 4.04 13.55 2.50
C CYS A 49 2.52 13.67 2.26
N ILE A 50 1.70 13.02 3.10
CA ILE A 50 0.24 12.98 2.95
C ILE A 50 -0.45 14.17 3.64
N ALA A 51 0.13 14.68 4.74
CA ALA A 51 -0.48 15.70 5.60
C ALA A 51 -1.02 16.94 4.86
N PRO A 52 -0.41 17.44 3.76
CA PRO A 52 -0.97 18.57 3.02
C PRO A 52 -2.40 18.32 2.52
N ALA A 53 -2.76 17.08 2.18
CA ALA A 53 -4.10 16.72 1.73
C ALA A 53 -5.17 17.01 2.80
N LEU A 54 -4.85 16.80 4.08
CA LEU A 54 -5.74 17.11 5.20
C LEU A 54 -6.01 18.61 5.36
N GLN A 55 -5.21 19.45 4.70
CA GLN A 55 -5.34 20.91 4.66
C GLN A 55 -5.89 21.42 3.32
N GLY A 56 -6.40 20.52 2.47
CA GLY A 56 -6.87 20.85 1.13
C GLY A 56 -5.76 21.23 0.13
N LYS A 57 -4.53 20.79 0.38
CA LYS A 57 -3.37 21.01 -0.49
C LYS A 57 -2.92 19.71 -1.12
N LYS A 58 -2.27 19.80 -2.28
CA LYS A 58 -1.71 18.64 -2.97
C LYS A 58 -0.68 17.93 -2.08
N PRO A 59 -0.82 16.60 -1.85
CA PRO A 59 0.20 15.80 -1.19
C PRO A 59 1.47 15.67 -2.03
N VAL A 60 2.58 15.26 -1.39
CA VAL A 60 3.88 15.04 -2.03
C VAL A 60 3.98 13.60 -2.50
N ASN A 61 4.53 13.39 -3.70
CA ASN A 61 4.87 12.06 -4.17
C ASN A 61 6.12 11.53 -3.45
N ALA A 62 6.14 10.24 -3.16
CA ALA A 62 7.28 9.64 -2.48
C ALA A 62 7.66 8.28 -3.03
N LEU A 63 8.96 7.99 -3.03
CA LEU A 63 9.49 6.67 -3.30
C LEU A 63 10.06 6.06 -2.01
N ILE A 64 9.49 4.93 -1.61
CA ILE A 64 9.93 4.14 -0.46
C ILE A 64 10.73 2.94 -0.97
N TYR A 65 11.97 2.78 -0.51
CA TYR A 65 12.76 1.63 -0.90
C TYR A 65 13.62 1.07 0.24
N GLY A 66 14.00 -0.20 0.10
CA GLY A 66 14.79 -0.94 1.09
C GLY A 66 14.64 -2.44 0.90
N LYS A 67 15.44 -3.23 1.60
CA LYS A 67 15.39 -4.69 1.51
C LYS A 67 14.02 -5.25 1.90
N THR A 68 13.68 -6.44 1.38
CA THR A 68 12.50 -7.20 1.81
C THR A 68 12.53 -7.41 3.32
N GLY A 69 11.38 -7.36 3.99
CA GLY A 69 11.28 -7.53 5.44
C GLY A 69 11.64 -6.28 6.26
N SER A 70 11.98 -5.14 5.64
CA SER A 70 12.32 -3.90 6.37
C SER A 70 11.12 -3.09 6.89
N GLY A 71 9.88 -3.54 6.64
CA GLY A 71 8.67 -2.91 7.19
C GLY A 71 8.00 -1.87 6.29
N LYS A 72 8.39 -1.71 5.02
CA LYS A 72 7.83 -0.72 4.09
C LYS A 72 6.31 -0.83 3.92
N SER A 73 5.85 -2.00 3.50
CA SER A 73 4.42 -2.25 3.22
C SER A 73 3.56 -2.08 4.47
N ILE A 74 4.04 -2.55 5.62
CA ILE A 74 3.29 -2.46 6.88
C ILE A 74 3.21 -1.01 7.39
N CYS A 75 4.29 -0.22 7.26
CA CYS A 75 4.27 1.21 7.58
C CYS A 75 3.27 1.98 6.70
N SER A 76 3.29 1.74 5.40
CA SER A 76 2.38 2.41 4.47
C SER A 76 0.92 2.06 4.74
N LYS A 77 0.61 0.78 5.02
CA LYS A 77 -0.73 0.36 5.44
C LYS A 77 -1.16 1.03 6.75
N ARG A 78 -0.26 1.11 7.73
CA ARG A 78 -0.55 1.77 9.01
C ARG A 78 -0.83 3.26 8.85
N VAL A 79 -0.09 3.95 7.95
CA VAL A 79 -0.37 5.36 7.64
C VAL A 79 -1.75 5.53 7.01
N LEU A 80 -2.12 4.66 6.04
CA LEU A 80 -3.46 4.72 5.46
C LEU A 80 -4.55 4.43 6.50
N GLN A 81 -4.37 3.48 7.41
CA GLN A 81 -5.33 3.26 8.51
C GLN A 81 -5.50 4.53 9.35
N LYS A 82 -4.39 5.16 9.76
CA LYS A 82 -4.45 6.43 10.51
C LYS A 82 -5.09 7.56 9.70
N LEU A 83 -4.94 7.57 8.39
CA LEU A 83 -5.60 8.53 7.52
C LEU A 83 -7.13 8.36 7.53
N PHE A 84 -7.62 7.11 7.49
CA PHE A 84 -9.05 6.81 7.56
C PHE A 84 -9.67 7.15 8.92
N ASP A 85 -8.88 7.13 10.01
CA ASP A 85 -9.34 7.52 11.34
C ASP A 85 -9.61 9.04 11.45
N VAL A 86 -9.11 9.84 10.51
CA VAL A 86 -9.35 11.30 10.45
C VAL A 86 -10.71 11.56 9.83
N LYS A 87 -11.73 11.78 10.67
CA LYS A 87 -13.16 11.85 10.30
C LYS A 87 -13.57 13.00 9.36
N ASN A 88 -12.69 13.87 8.93
CA ASN A 88 -13.07 15.08 8.20
C ASN A 88 -12.23 15.35 6.97
N ALA A 89 -11.70 14.31 6.35
CA ALA A 89 -10.76 14.50 5.25
C ALA A 89 -11.44 14.17 3.91
N ALA A 90 -11.48 15.16 3.03
CA ALA A 90 -11.65 14.92 1.59
C ALA A 90 -10.39 14.20 1.03
N VAL A 91 -9.93 13.15 1.74
CA VAL A 91 -8.75 12.38 1.37
C VAL A 91 -9.12 10.91 1.30
N GLU A 92 -8.89 10.31 0.16
CA GLU A 92 -9.01 8.88 -0.06
C GLU A 92 -7.63 8.26 -0.21
N GLY A 93 -7.40 7.11 0.45
CA GLY A 93 -6.17 6.34 0.32
C GLY A 93 -6.44 4.98 -0.30
N VAL A 94 -5.68 4.59 -1.30
CA VAL A 94 -5.79 3.29 -1.96
C VAL A 94 -4.45 2.56 -1.90
N TYR A 95 -4.45 1.31 -1.39
CA TYR A 95 -3.28 0.45 -1.39
C TYR A 95 -3.42 -0.65 -2.43
N LEU A 96 -2.47 -0.72 -3.35
CA LEU A 96 -2.46 -1.72 -4.42
C LEU A 96 -1.13 -2.47 -4.45
N ASN A 97 -1.20 -3.79 -4.60
CA ASN A 97 -0.02 -4.60 -4.89
C ASN A 97 0.14 -4.73 -6.41
N CYS A 98 1.24 -4.22 -6.95
CA CYS A 98 1.50 -4.20 -8.38
C CYS A 98 1.81 -5.58 -8.99
N ARG A 99 2.03 -6.63 -8.17
CA ARG A 99 2.06 -8.00 -8.71
C ARG A 99 0.70 -8.46 -9.21
N VAL A 100 -0.36 -7.93 -8.62
CA VAL A 100 -1.76 -8.22 -9.05
C VAL A 100 -2.17 -7.22 -10.14
N TYR A 101 -1.88 -5.95 -9.91
CA TYR A 101 -2.24 -4.84 -10.79
C TYR A 101 -0.99 -4.31 -11.51
N ASP A 102 -0.49 -5.06 -12.53
CA ASP A 102 0.82 -4.92 -13.15
C ASP A 102 0.86 -3.94 -14.33
N SER A 103 -0.19 -3.16 -14.53
CA SER A 103 -0.27 -2.16 -15.62
C SER A 103 -1.11 -0.95 -15.23
N ARG A 104 -0.86 0.18 -15.87
CA ARG A 104 -1.63 1.42 -15.74
C ARG A 104 -3.14 1.17 -15.84
N TYR A 105 -3.55 0.38 -16.84
CA TYR A 105 -4.96 0.04 -17.05
C TYR A 105 -5.57 -0.67 -15.84
N LYS A 106 -4.93 -1.74 -15.34
CA LYS A 106 -5.43 -2.51 -14.20
C LYS A 106 -5.50 -1.70 -12.92
N ILE A 107 -4.52 -0.81 -12.70
CA ILE A 107 -4.49 0.09 -11.55
C ILE A 107 -5.68 1.03 -11.58
N VAL A 108 -5.90 1.75 -12.70
CA VAL A 108 -7.02 2.68 -12.82
C VAL A 108 -8.36 1.96 -12.82
N GLN A 109 -8.47 0.79 -13.47
CA GLN A 109 -9.67 -0.05 -13.45
C GLN A 109 -10.04 -0.47 -12.02
N LYS A 110 -9.06 -0.86 -11.20
CA LYS A 110 -9.31 -1.21 -9.79
C LYS A 110 -9.83 -0.02 -8.99
N ILE A 111 -9.27 1.17 -9.21
CA ILE A 111 -9.70 2.40 -8.53
C ILE A 111 -11.14 2.74 -8.91
N VAL A 112 -11.47 2.69 -10.20
CA VAL A 112 -12.86 2.88 -10.66
C VAL A 112 -13.77 1.84 -10.03
N GLY A 113 -13.35 0.58 -9.97
CA GLY A 113 -14.12 -0.52 -9.40
C GLY A 113 -14.48 -0.34 -7.92
N ASP A 114 -13.70 0.44 -7.17
CA ASP A 114 -13.97 0.71 -5.76
C ASP A 114 -15.13 1.70 -5.56
N PHE A 115 -15.49 2.50 -6.57
CA PHE A 115 -16.61 3.44 -6.51
C PHE A 115 -17.68 3.26 -7.61
N ASP A 116 -17.37 2.57 -8.70
CA ASP A 116 -18.30 2.26 -9.80
C ASP A 116 -18.00 0.85 -10.35
N ALA A 117 -18.52 -0.16 -9.67
CA ALA A 117 -18.25 -1.56 -9.99
C ALA A 117 -18.78 -1.97 -11.37
N GLU A 118 -19.86 -1.34 -11.86
CA GLU A 118 -20.43 -1.68 -13.16
C GLU A 118 -19.53 -1.18 -14.31
N VAL A 119 -19.02 0.03 -14.21
CA VAL A 119 -18.07 0.58 -15.18
C VAL A 119 -16.79 -0.24 -15.21
N ALA A 120 -16.29 -0.70 -14.07
CA ALA A 120 -15.08 -1.51 -14.02
C ALA A 120 -15.22 -2.87 -14.71
N LYS A 121 -16.44 -3.44 -14.77
CA LYS A 121 -16.72 -4.74 -15.41
C LYS A 121 -16.83 -4.66 -16.93
N THR A 122 -17.21 -3.52 -17.47
CA THR A 122 -17.54 -3.34 -18.87
C THR A 122 -16.35 -2.84 -19.69
N GLY A 123 -15.38 -3.60 -20.06
CA GLY A 123 -14.32 -3.39 -21.05
C GLY A 123 -14.06 -1.97 -21.61
N HIS A 124 -14.20 -0.92 -20.80
CA HIS A 124 -14.00 0.47 -21.21
C HIS A 124 -12.54 0.75 -21.59
N SER A 125 -12.32 1.71 -22.47
CA SER A 125 -10.99 2.20 -22.77
C SER A 125 -10.33 2.87 -21.54
N PHE A 126 -9.00 2.94 -21.54
CA PHE A 126 -8.27 3.62 -20.47
C PHE A 126 -8.74 5.07 -20.25
N SER A 127 -8.99 5.81 -21.34
CA SER A 127 -9.42 7.21 -21.27
C SER A 127 -10.75 7.36 -20.53
N VAL A 128 -11.73 6.49 -20.80
CA VAL A 128 -13.01 6.51 -20.08
C VAL A 128 -12.84 6.24 -18.59
N LEU A 129 -12.00 5.27 -18.21
CA LEU A 129 -11.74 4.97 -16.81
C LEU A 129 -11.00 6.14 -16.12
N TYR A 130 -10.06 6.76 -16.82
CA TYR A 130 -9.30 7.90 -16.31
C TYR A 130 -10.19 9.11 -16.07
N GLU A 131 -11.04 9.48 -17.05
CA GLU A 131 -12.02 10.57 -16.91
C GLU A 131 -12.96 10.34 -15.73
N LYS A 132 -13.42 9.10 -15.51
CA LYS A 132 -14.25 8.75 -14.34
C LYS A 132 -13.54 9.02 -13.00
N VAL A 133 -12.23 8.75 -12.94
CA VAL A 133 -11.44 9.10 -11.74
C VAL A 133 -11.41 10.62 -11.55
N LEU A 134 -11.08 11.39 -12.59
CA LEU A 134 -11.03 12.85 -12.51
C LEU A 134 -12.37 13.44 -12.09
N ASP A 135 -13.45 13.03 -12.73
CA ASP A 135 -14.83 13.46 -12.42
C ASP A 135 -15.18 13.22 -10.93
N LYS A 136 -14.82 12.04 -10.40
CA LYS A 136 -15.05 11.73 -8.98
C LYS A 136 -14.27 12.66 -8.08
N LEU A 137 -12.99 12.86 -8.37
CA LEU A 137 -12.11 13.70 -7.55
C LEU A 137 -12.58 15.17 -7.54
N GLU A 138 -12.97 15.72 -8.71
CA GLU A 138 -13.47 17.08 -8.81
C GLU A 138 -14.81 17.29 -8.07
N ARG A 139 -15.79 16.40 -8.30
CA ARG A 139 -17.12 16.51 -7.67
C ARG A 139 -17.04 16.55 -6.17
N ASN A 140 -16.13 15.79 -5.58
CA ASN A 140 -15.99 15.66 -4.13
C ASN A 140 -14.85 16.52 -3.55
N SER A 141 -14.10 17.24 -4.40
CA SER A 141 -12.84 17.91 -4.02
C SER A 141 -11.88 16.98 -3.27
N THR A 142 -11.78 15.72 -3.73
CA THR A 142 -11.05 14.66 -3.03
C THR A 142 -9.57 14.65 -3.40
N HIS A 143 -8.71 14.48 -2.41
CA HIS A 143 -7.28 14.19 -2.58
C HIS A 143 -7.06 12.68 -2.54
N LEU A 144 -6.61 12.08 -3.63
CA LEU A 144 -6.40 10.65 -3.75
C LEU A 144 -4.92 10.28 -3.60
N VAL A 145 -4.63 9.46 -2.59
CA VAL A 145 -3.28 8.97 -2.31
C VAL A 145 -3.16 7.51 -2.72
N PHE A 146 -2.35 7.22 -3.73
CA PHE A 146 -2.03 5.86 -4.15
C PHE A 146 -0.81 5.34 -3.41
N VAL A 147 -0.94 4.21 -2.76
CA VAL A 147 0.21 3.42 -2.30
C VAL A 147 0.36 2.21 -3.22
N LEU A 148 1.40 2.23 -4.04
CA LEU A 148 1.71 1.19 -5.03
C LEU A 148 2.85 0.33 -4.52
N ASP A 149 2.52 -0.83 -3.97
CA ASP A 149 3.53 -1.77 -3.46
C ASP A 149 4.10 -2.63 -4.59
N GLU A 150 5.40 -2.88 -4.54
CA GLU A 150 6.19 -3.54 -5.58
C GLU A 150 6.06 -2.84 -6.95
N ILE A 151 6.13 -1.51 -6.96
CA ILE A 151 5.95 -0.67 -8.15
C ILE A 151 6.93 -1.02 -9.29
N ASP A 152 8.05 -1.62 -8.97
CA ASP A 152 9.09 -2.03 -9.94
C ASP A 152 8.67 -3.17 -10.89
N VAL A 153 7.50 -3.77 -10.70
CA VAL A 153 6.95 -4.79 -11.62
C VAL A 153 5.93 -4.23 -12.60
N VAL A 154 5.53 -2.96 -12.46
CA VAL A 154 4.60 -2.31 -13.41
C VAL A 154 5.24 -2.19 -14.78
N LYS A 155 4.55 -2.69 -15.81
CA LYS A 155 5.09 -2.81 -17.18
C LYS A 155 5.24 -1.47 -17.89
N ASP A 156 4.29 -0.56 -17.65
CA ASP A 156 4.18 0.76 -18.28
C ASP A 156 4.27 1.90 -17.24
N LEU A 157 5.25 1.77 -16.34
CA LEU A 157 5.38 2.63 -15.15
C LEU A 157 5.55 4.11 -15.51
N ASP A 158 6.40 4.44 -16.48
CA ASP A 158 6.59 5.84 -16.90
C ASP A 158 5.28 6.46 -17.40
N SER A 159 4.48 5.68 -18.15
CA SER A 159 3.15 6.10 -18.57
C SER A 159 2.18 6.26 -17.41
N LEU A 160 2.26 5.40 -16.39
CA LEU A 160 1.46 5.51 -15.17
C LEU A 160 1.81 6.79 -14.41
N VAL A 161 3.10 7.00 -14.13
CA VAL A 161 3.61 8.18 -13.41
C VAL A 161 3.21 9.46 -14.16
N TYR A 162 3.42 9.50 -15.48
CA TYR A 162 3.02 10.63 -16.32
C TYR A 162 1.52 10.92 -16.20
N THR A 163 0.68 9.89 -16.34
CA THR A 163 -0.78 10.06 -16.29
C THR A 163 -1.23 10.59 -14.91
N LEU A 164 -0.73 10.04 -13.82
CA LEU A 164 -1.10 10.46 -12.47
C LEU A 164 -0.59 11.87 -12.13
N THR A 165 0.60 12.23 -12.63
CA THR A 165 1.12 13.59 -12.47
C THR A 165 0.30 14.60 -13.26
N ARG A 166 -0.07 14.24 -14.50
CA ARG A 166 -0.87 15.08 -15.39
C ARG A 166 -2.28 15.34 -14.86
N ALA A 167 -2.85 14.37 -14.14
CA ALA A 167 -4.16 14.53 -13.50
C ALA A 167 -4.23 15.81 -12.65
N ASN A 168 -3.14 16.18 -11.98
CA ASN A 168 -3.10 17.41 -11.17
C ASN A 168 -3.13 18.71 -11.99
N ASP A 169 -2.75 18.66 -13.27
CA ASP A 169 -2.84 19.82 -14.17
C ASP A 169 -4.26 19.97 -14.74
N GLU A 170 -5.03 18.88 -14.79
CA GLU A 170 -6.38 18.84 -15.34
C GLU A 170 -7.44 19.09 -14.26
N LEU A 171 -7.18 18.69 -13.00
CA LEU A 171 -8.10 18.87 -11.88
C LEU A 171 -8.18 20.33 -11.42
N LYS A 172 -9.40 20.87 -11.32
CA LYS A 172 -9.69 22.19 -10.75
C LYS A 172 -9.77 22.15 -9.23
N SER A 173 -10.16 21.01 -8.67
CA SER A 173 -10.22 20.76 -7.23
C SER A 173 -9.83 19.30 -6.94
N GLY A 174 -9.37 19.03 -5.74
CA GLY A 174 -8.78 17.73 -5.39
C GLY A 174 -7.36 17.59 -5.93
N SER A 175 -6.79 16.41 -5.79
CA SER A 175 -5.46 16.08 -6.33
C SER A 175 -5.17 14.59 -6.30
N VAL A 176 -4.12 14.19 -6.99
CA VAL A 176 -3.58 12.82 -6.97
C VAL A 176 -2.15 12.87 -6.48
N SER A 177 -1.79 11.97 -5.58
CA SER A 177 -0.39 11.72 -5.22
C SER A 177 -0.08 10.23 -5.14
N MET A 178 1.18 9.89 -5.29
CA MET A 178 1.66 8.52 -5.39
C MET A 178 2.79 8.25 -4.42
N ILE A 179 2.66 7.15 -3.67
CA ILE A 179 3.71 6.59 -2.84
C ILE A 179 4.09 5.24 -3.45
N GLY A 180 5.23 5.21 -4.14
CA GLY A 180 5.77 3.98 -4.72
C GLY A 180 6.63 3.22 -3.71
N ILE A 181 6.47 1.89 -3.61
CA ILE A 181 7.29 1.04 -2.76
C ILE A 181 8.05 0.04 -3.64
N SER A 182 9.39 0.00 -3.50
CA SER A 182 10.23 -0.96 -4.21
C SER A 182 11.21 -1.68 -3.26
N ASN A 183 11.49 -2.94 -3.58
CA ASN A 183 12.55 -3.72 -2.94
C ASN A 183 13.92 -3.52 -3.62
N LYS A 184 13.96 -2.83 -4.76
CA LYS A 184 15.17 -2.65 -5.58
C LYS A 184 15.69 -1.22 -5.45
N ILE A 185 16.88 -1.06 -4.88
CA ILE A 185 17.53 0.25 -4.71
C ILE A 185 17.79 0.93 -6.06
N ASN A 186 18.15 0.16 -7.08
CA ASN A 186 18.47 0.67 -8.41
C ASN A 186 17.23 0.86 -9.31
N PHE A 187 16.04 0.67 -8.76
CA PHE A 187 14.79 0.79 -9.50
C PHE A 187 14.65 2.15 -10.20
N LYS A 188 14.97 3.24 -9.49
CA LYS A 188 14.87 4.60 -10.02
C LYS A 188 15.78 4.89 -11.24
N GLN A 189 16.80 4.06 -11.49
CA GLN A 189 17.67 4.20 -12.67
C GLN A 189 16.97 3.78 -13.96
N LYS A 190 15.88 3.01 -13.85
CA LYS A 190 15.07 2.54 -14.98
C LYS A 190 13.99 3.53 -15.39
N LEU A 191 13.68 4.51 -14.53
CA LEU A 191 12.71 5.56 -14.83
C LEU A 191 13.32 6.60 -15.77
N ASP A 192 12.50 7.13 -16.67
CA ASP A 192 12.87 8.31 -17.43
C ASP A 192 13.06 9.53 -16.50
N ALA A 193 13.71 10.59 -16.99
CA ALA A 193 14.05 11.75 -16.18
C ALA A 193 12.80 12.45 -15.61
N ARG A 194 11.70 12.48 -16.38
CA ARG A 194 10.43 13.10 -15.98
C ARG A 194 9.73 12.29 -14.89
N SER A 195 9.56 10.99 -15.12
CA SER A 195 8.95 10.08 -14.16
C SER A 195 9.73 10.04 -12.85
N LYS A 196 11.07 10.06 -12.94
CA LYS A 196 11.93 10.12 -11.77
C LYS A 196 11.74 11.41 -10.97
N SER A 197 11.69 12.57 -11.63
CA SER A 197 11.45 13.84 -10.94
C SER A 197 10.08 13.88 -10.27
N SER A 198 9.05 13.33 -10.91
CA SER A 198 7.68 13.35 -10.40
C SER A 198 7.45 12.34 -9.28
N LEU A 199 8.04 11.13 -9.36
CA LEU A 199 7.85 10.09 -8.34
C LEU A 199 8.75 10.27 -7.12
N CYS A 200 9.96 10.81 -7.32
CA CYS A 200 10.98 10.90 -6.28
C CYS A 200 11.07 12.32 -5.69
N GLU A 201 9.93 13.02 -5.50
CA GLU A 201 9.89 14.29 -4.78
C GLU A 201 10.42 14.13 -3.35
N GLU A 202 10.08 13.01 -2.69
CA GLU A 202 10.64 12.59 -1.41
C GLU A 202 11.12 11.12 -1.50
N GLU A 203 12.31 10.84 -0.97
CA GLU A 203 12.86 9.49 -0.92
C GLU A 203 12.96 9.00 0.53
N ILE A 204 12.31 7.87 0.83
CA ILE A 204 12.28 7.29 2.17
C ILE A 204 12.97 5.92 2.15
N VAL A 205 14.14 5.87 2.79
CA VAL A 205 14.94 4.63 2.85
C VAL A 205 14.60 3.84 4.10
N PHE A 206 14.27 2.56 3.92
CA PHE A 206 14.04 1.61 5.00
C PHE A 206 15.27 0.73 5.20
N SER A 207 16.05 1.00 6.23
CA SER A 207 17.16 0.16 6.63
C SER A 207 16.66 -1.18 7.17
N PRO A 208 17.40 -2.29 6.96
CA PRO A 208 17.10 -3.56 7.61
C PRO A 208 17.06 -3.43 9.13
N TYR A 209 16.21 -4.20 9.79
CA TYR A 209 16.23 -4.32 11.24
C TYR A 209 17.50 -5.05 11.69
N ASN A 210 18.08 -4.63 12.80
CA ASN A 210 19.11 -5.36 13.49
C ASN A 210 18.51 -6.42 14.45
N ALA A 211 19.34 -7.29 15.04
CA ALA A 211 18.88 -8.38 15.90
C ALA A 211 18.11 -7.89 17.15
N VAL A 212 18.55 -6.80 17.77
CA VAL A 212 17.89 -6.22 18.96
C VAL A 212 16.51 -5.68 18.60
N GLN A 213 16.38 -5.01 17.47
CA GLN A 213 15.10 -4.52 16.96
C GLN A 213 14.13 -5.66 16.63
N LEU A 214 14.61 -6.74 15.99
CA LEU A 214 13.81 -7.91 15.71
C LEU A 214 13.34 -8.59 16.99
N GLN A 215 14.22 -8.73 17.98
CA GLN A 215 13.87 -9.26 19.29
C GLN A 215 12.75 -8.45 19.95
N SER A 216 12.83 -7.11 19.96
CA SER A 216 11.78 -6.27 20.55
C SER A 216 10.45 -6.37 19.81
N ILE A 217 10.48 -6.46 18.46
CA ILE A 217 9.27 -6.67 17.65
C ILE A 217 8.61 -8.01 17.97
N LEU A 218 9.40 -9.08 18.09
CA LEU A 218 8.88 -10.42 18.45
C LEU A 218 8.34 -10.43 19.88
N SER A 219 9.05 -9.82 20.83
CA SER A 219 8.61 -9.70 22.22
C SER A 219 7.30 -8.92 22.37
N GLN A 220 7.02 -7.96 21.47
CA GLN A 220 5.74 -7.26 21.43
C GLN A 220 4.60 -8.16 20.96
N ARG A 221 4.87 -9.08 20.02
CA ARG A 221 3.83 -9.93 19.40
C ARG A 221 3.52 -11.20 20.18
N LEU A 222 4.53 -11.81 20.81
CA LEU A 222 4.38 -13.09 21.51
C LEU A 222 3.29 -13.09 22.58
N PRO A 223 3.11 -12.05 23.42
CA PRO A 223 2.03 -12.06 24.42
C PRO A 223 0.63 -11.99 23.83
N LEU A 224 0.50 -11.53 22.58
CA LEU A 224 -0.77 -11.41 21.87
C LEU A 224 -1.11 -12.69 21.10
N ALA A 225 -0.08 -13.46 20.76
CA ALA A 225 -0.22 -14.74 20.06
C ALA A 225 -0.59 -15.87 21.03
#